data_47e5f130bc1a4c3e714f6f29b76a3d59
#
_entry.id   47e5f130bc1a4c3e714f6f29b76a3d59
#
_cell.length_a   1.000
_cell.length_b   1.000
_cell.length_c   1.000
_cell.angle_alpha   90.00
_cell.angle_beta   90.00
_cell.angle_gamma   90.00
#
_symmetry.space_group_name_H-M   'P 1'
#
loop_
_entity.id
_entity.type
_entity.pdbx_description
1 polymer ?
#
loop_
_entity_poly.entity_id
_entity_poly.type
_entity_poly.pdbx_seq_one_letter_code
_entity_poly.pdbx_strand_id
1 'polypeptide(L)'
;MQESFFLHLFENQMYGRPDMKEILTADQMRRSDQRMIQKMQVPSLVLMERAALQCVAAMKAEDIDLSKALVVCGSGNNGGDGFAIARMLVEEGNHPDVVLVGNYDHRSEETKIQMKILENLGISVGNSLPQKEYSVIIDAVFGIGLSREIKGRYAEVIDQMNRMTACKVAVDTPSGIRSDDGKVLGTAFKADLTVTFAFQKMGQILYPGCEYTGKLVTAPIGITRPEFFAEEEICMALEKSDVPAMLPQRKPDSNKGTYGKVLMITGSKGMSGAAYLSARAAYLSGAGLVRIYTEESNRAILQELLPEAVMTTYSLDETESFEELPDLLEWADVLCIGCGLGMGPHSEKLLKKVLENNKTPAVIDADGLNLLAKTDEWGIEQIRMNPSGYVLTPHMKEMSRLTGYSVQELKDNRRELLRKYTEKVHAVCVLKDSRTLVKAPEGRLMINTTGNAAMAKAGSGDVLAGMITGLMAQHMRPDDAAVLGVYLHGLCGDHARKELGSYSVLAGDLLKMLGRTLKELEDMTE
;
A
#
# COMPACT_ATOMS: atom_id res chain seq x y z
N MET A 1 5.01 -32.51 -8.82
CA MET A 1 4.08 -31.68 -8.02
C MET A 1 4.47 -31.61 -6.53
N GLN A 2 4.90 -32.67 -5.87
CA GLN A 2 5.40 -32.62 -4.49
C GLN A 2 6.79 -31.95 -4.37
N GLU A 3 7.67 -32.10 -5.33
CA GLU A 3 9.01 -31.49 -5.32
C GLU A 3 8.97 -29.95 -5.48
N SER A 4 8.00 -29.41 -6.25
CA SER A 4 7.82 -27.96 -6.40
C SER A 4 7.34 -27.29 -5.12
N PHE A 5 6.55 -28.00 -4.30
CA PHE A 5 6.05 -27.51 -3.01
C PHE A 5 7.18 -27.41 -1.98
N PHE A 6 8.04 -28.43 -1.89
CA PHE A 6 9.20 -28.40 -1.00
C PHE A 6 10.22 -27.35 -1.43
N LEU A 7 10.45 -27.15 -2.72
CA LEU A 7 11.33 -26.09 -3.21
C LEU A 7 10.84 -24.70 -2.85
N HIS A 8 9.55 -24.43 -2.96
CA HIS A 8 8.98 -23.09 -2.61
C HIS A 8 8.97 -22.82 -1.09
N LEU A 9 8.74 -23.86 -0.27
CA LEU A 9 8.93 -23.77 1.18
C LEU A 9 10.40 -23.60 1.57
N PHE A 10 11.31 -24.29 0.87
CA PHE A 10 12.76 -24.15 1.07
C PHE A 10 13.29 -22.79 0.60
N GLU A 11 12.80 -22.25 -0.52
CA GLU A 11 13.18 -20.91 -1.00
C GLU A 11 12.71 -19.81 -0.04
N ASN A 12 11.51 -19.89 0.50
CA ASN A 12 11.03 -18.94 1.51
C ASN A 12 11.78 -19.07 2.86
N GLN A 13 12.16 -20.28 3.28
CA GLN A 13 12.98 -20.50 4.48
C GLN A 13 14.47 -20.16 4.28
N MET A 14 15.03 -20.35 3.08
CA MET A 14 16.44 -20.04 2.80
C MET A 14 16.75 -18.56 2.67
N TYR A 15 15.74 -17.70 2.34
CA TYR A 15 15.96 -16.27 2.14
C TYR A 15 15.30 -15.38 3.22
N GLY A 16 14.69 -15.95 4.26
CA GLY A 16 14.14 -15.17 5.39
C GLY A 16 13.15 -14.08 4.97
N ARG A 17 12.42 -14.27 3.85
CA ARG A 17 11.42 -13.29 3.41
C ARG A 17 10.23 -13.29 4.38
N PRO A 18 9.81 -12.11 4.84
CA PRO A 18 8.69 -11.98 5.78
C PRO A 18 7.40 -12.57 5.21
N ASP A 19 6.55 -13.08 6.10
CA ASP A 19 5.18 -13.52 5.78
C ASP A 19 4.26 -12.30 5.58
N MET A 20 4.50 -11.57 4.47
CA MET A 20 3.75 -10.39 4.09
C MET A 20 2.27 -10.72 3.93
N LYS A 21 1.41 -9.74 4.22
CA LYS A 21 -0.04 -9.87 4.11
C LYS A 21 -0.51 -9.88 2.66
N GLU A 22 -1.27 -10.89 2.29
CA GLU A 22 -1.90 -10.98 0.97
C GLU A 22 -3.13 -10.07 0.88
N ILE A 23 -3.22 -9.34 -0.24
CA ILE A 23 -4.32 -8.45 -0.58
C ILE A 23 -4.93 -8.91 -1.91
N LEU A 24 -6.17 -9.39 -1.88
CA LEU A 24 -6.79 -10.02 -3.03
C LEU A 24 -7.77 -9.09 -3.77
N THR A 25 -7.98 -9.41 -5.04
CA THR A 25 -9.13 -8.92 -5.80
C THR A 25 -10.38 -9.76 -5.50
N ALA A 26 -11.55 -9.23 -5.84
CA ALA A 26 -12.82 -9.97 -5.73
C ALA A 26 -12.79 -11.28 -6.51
N ASP A 27 -12.15 -11.28 -7.69
CA ASP A 27 -12.03 -12.46 -8.52
C ASP A 27 -11.09 -13.51 -7.92
N GLN A 28 -9.95 -13.09 -7.41
CA GLN A 28 -9.02 -13.97 -6.69
C GLN A 28 -9.69 -14.60 -5.46
N MET A 29 -10.47 -13.81 -4.70
CA MET A 29 -11.19 -14.33 -3.55
C MET A 29 -12.25 -15.35 -3.95
N ARG A 30 -13.07 -15.06 -4.99
CA ARG A 30 -14.07 -16.00 -5.51
C ARG A 30 -13.44 -17.32 -5.97
N ARG A 31 -12.29 -17.27 -6.63
CA ARG A 31 -11.57 -18.48 -7.04
C ARG A 31 -11.03 -19.28 -5.86
N SER A 32 -10.60 -18.60 -4.79
CA SER A 32 -10.22 -19.26 -3.54
C SER A 32 -11.38 -20.01 -2.92
N ASP A 33 -12.56 -19.38 -2.79
CA ASP A 33 -13.78 -20.00 -2.29
C ASP A 33 -14.19 -21.21 -3.14
N GLN A 34 -14.26 -21.03 -4.47
CA GLN A 34 -14.61 -22.11 -5.40
C GLN A 34 -13.68 -23.31 -5.28
N ARG A 35 -12.40 -23.08 -5.09
CA ARG A 35 -11.42 -24.16 -4.94
C ARG A 35 -11.57 -24.88 -3.61
N MET A 36 -11.82 -24.16 -2.51
CA MET A 36 -12.15 -24.80 -1.23
C MET A 36 -13.39 -25.70 -1.36
N ILE A 37 -14.43 -25.23 -2.05
CA ILE A 37 -15.67 -25.97 -2.24
C ILE A 37 -15.48 -27.16 -3.19
N GLN A 38 -14.88 -26.92 -4.38
CA GLN A 38 -14.84 -27.92 -5.45
C GLN A 38 -13.68 -28.92 -5.32
N LYS A 39 -12.48 -28.48 -4.89
CA LYS A 39 -11.30 -29.34 -4.80
C LYS A 39 -11.08 -29.90 -3.40
N MET A 40 -11.21 -29.05 -2.37
CA MET A 40 -11.04 -29.49 -0.98
C MET A 40 -12.32 -30.08 -0.39
N GLN A 41 -13.44 -30.01 -1.13
CA GLN A 41 -14.75 -30.57 -0.74
C GLN A 41 -15.29 -30.00 0.59
N VAL A 42 -14.90 -28.76 0.93
CA VAL A 42 -15.48 -28.06 2.08
C VAL A 42 -16.82 -27.49 1.67
N PRO A 43 -17.96 -27.90 2.27
CA PRO A 43 -19.26 -27.34 1.90
C PRO A 43 -19.31 -25.82 2.11
N SER A 44 -19.95 -25.09 1.20
CA SER A 44 -20.11 -23.62 1.29
C SER A 44 -20.76 -23.17 2.60
N LEU A 45 -21.71 -23.93 3.13
CA LEU A 45 -22.34 -23.67 4.42
C LEU A 45 -21.34 -23.75 5.61
N VAL A 46 -20.29 -24.56 5.51
CA VAL A 46 -19.25 -24.61 6.55
C VAL A 46 -18.40 -23.36 6.51
N LEU A 47 -18.08 -22.83 5.35
CA LEU A 47 -17.36 -21.56 5.22
C LEU A 47 -18.23 -20.40 5.74
N MET A 48 -19.51 -20.36 5.38
CA MET A 48 -20.48 -19.38 5.85
C MET A 48 -20.64 -19.41 7.39
N GLU A 49 -20.76 -20.60 7.97
CA GLU A 49 -20.84 -20.76 9.42
C GLU A 49 -19.59 -20.24 10.14
N ARG A 50 -18.40 -20.55 9.60
CA ARG A 50 -17.14 -20.00 10.13
C ARG A 50 -17.08 -18.48 10.00
N ALA A 51 -17.52 -17.93 8.86
CA ALA A 51 -17.56 -16.48 8.64
C ALA A 51 -18.43 -15.79 9.69
N ALA A 52 -19.65 -16.31 9.91
CA ALA A 52 -20.56 -15.77 10.92
C ALA A 52 -20.01 -15.87 12.35
N LEU A 53 -19.44 -17.02 12.74
CA LEU A 53 -18.77 -17.20 14.04
C LEU A 53 -17.64 -16.17 14.24
N GLN A 54 -16.83 -15.96 13.23
CA GLN A 54 -15.72 -14.99 13.31
C GLN A 54 -16.23 -13.55 13.38
N CYS A 55 -17.33 -13.20 12.70
CA CYS A 55 -17.94 -11.88 12.84
C CYS A 55 -18.43 -11.63 14.28
N VAL A 56 -19.14 -12.59 14.88
CA VAL A 56 -19.62 -12.49 16.27
C VAL A 56 -18.42 -12.39 17.23
N ALA A 57 -17.40 -13.22 17.03
CA ALA A 57 -16.19 -13.19 17.85
C ALA A 57 -15.45 -11.85 17.74
N ALA A 58 -15.31 -11.29 16.53
CA ALA A 58 -14.67 -10.01 16.31
C ALA A 58 -15.45 -8.86 16.95
N MET A 59 -16.78 -8.83 16.82
CA MET A 59 -17.62 -7.83 17.49
C MET A 59 -17.47 -7.86 19.01
N LYS A 60 -17.39 -9.05 19.61
CA LYS A 60 -17.17 -9.22 21.06
C LYS A 60 -15.77 -8.76 21.47
N ALA A 61 -14.75 -9.08 20.68
CA ALA A 61 -13.37 -8.67 20.95
C ALA A 61 -13.19 -7.12 20.88
N GLU A 62 -14.09 -6.44 20.19
CA GLU A 62 -14.17 -4.97 20.12
C GLU A 62 -15.16 -4.37 21.14
N ASP A 63 -15.63 -5.14 22.11
CA ASP A 63 -16.57 -4.73 23.17
C ASP A 63 -17.86 -4.08 22.62
N ILE A 64 -18.35 -4.52 21.43
CA ILE A 64 -19.57 -4.00 20.83
C ILE A 64 -20.79 -4.56 21.56
N ASP A 65 -21.70 -3.68 21.97
CA ASP A 65 -22.98 -4.07 22.60
C ASP A 65 -23.90 -4.71 21.54
N LEU A 66 -24.17 -6.01 21.69
CA LEU A 66 -25.00 -6.82 20.80
C LEU A 66 -26.46 -6.97 21.29
N SER A 67 -26.83 -6.37 22.40
CA SER A 67 -28.14 -6.54 23.03
C SER A 67 -29.32 -5.99 22.21
N LYS A 68 -29.07 -4.96 21.38
CA LYS A 68 -30.05 -4.34 20.48
C LYS A 68 -29.48 -4.32 19.06
N ALA A 69 -29.36 -5.46 18.43
CA ALA A 69 -28.78 -5.61 17.11
C ALA A 69 -29.85 -5.48 15.99
N LEU A 70 -29.49 -4.77 14.93
CA LEU A 70 -30.18 -4.79 13.64
C LEU A 70 -29.28 -5.46 12.62
N VAL A 71 -29.74 -6.57 12.02
CA VAL A 71 -29.02 -7.28 10.97
C VAL A 71 -29.73 -7.06 9.63
N VAL A 72 -29.05 -6.43 8.67
CA VAL A 72 -29.61 -6.10 7.36
C VAL A 72 -28.95 -7.00 6.30
N CYS A 73 -29.72 -7.92 5.75
CA CYS A 73 -29.27 -8.98 4.87
C CYS A 73 -29.64 -8.72 3.41
N GLY A 74 -28.73 -9.01 2.49
CA GLY A 74 -29.00 -9.08 1.06
C GLY A 74 -29.53 -10.45 0.64
N SER A 75 -29.82 -10.62 -0.67
CA SER A 75 -30.25 -11.91 -1.23
C SER A 75 -29.10 -12.85 -1.63
N GLY A 76 -27.86 -12.36 -1.69
CA GLY A 76 -26.66 -13.17 -1.98
C GLY A 76 -26.05 -13.82 -0.73
N ASN A 77 -24.91 -14.48 -0.89
CA ASN A 77 -24.22 -15.22 0.19
C ASN A 77 -23.85 -14.32 1.40
N ASN A 78 -23.51 -13.05 1.17
CA ASN A 78 -23.29 -12.11 2.27
C ASN A 78 -24.53 -11.95 3.17
N GLY A 79 -25.74 -11.98 2.58
CA GLY A 79 -26.99 -12.04 3.33
C GLY A 79 -27.14 -13.35 4.13
N GLY A 80 -26.65 -14.45 3.59
CA GLY A 80 -26.56 -15.74 4.29
C GLY A 80 -25.68 -15.67 5.54
N ASP A 81 -24.50 -15.02 5.44
CA ASP A 81 -23.63 -14.74 6.58
C ASP A 81 -24.38 -13.88 7.63
N GLY A 82 -25.15 -12.87 7.20
CA GLY A 82 -25.98 -12.04 8.08
C GLY A 82 -27.07 -12.84 8.82
N PHE A 83 -27.77 -13.75 8.14
CA PHE A 83 -28.75 -14.62 8.80
C PHE A 83 -28.11 -15.58 9.79
N ALA A 84 -26.94 -16.13 9.46
CA ALA A 84 -26.18 -16.97 10.39
C ALA A 84 -25.71 -16.17 11.63
N ILE A 85 -25.24 -14.95 11.45
CA ILE A 85 -24.91 -14.04 12.56
C ILE A 85 -26.14 -13.79 13.44
N ALA A 86 -27.28 -13.44 12.85
CA ALA A 86 -28.51 -13.21 13.58
C ALA A 86 -28.92 -14.43 14.41
N ARG A 87 -28.81 -15.65 13.84
CA ARG A 87 -29.06 -16.91 14.54
C ARG A 87 -28.14 -17.09 15.74
N MET A 88 -26.84 -16.85 15.60
CA MET A 88 -25.88 -16.96 16.69
C MET A 88 -26.18 -15.97 17.81
N LEU A 89 -26.60 -14.75 17.48
CA LEU A 89 -27.02 -13.79 18.47
C LEU A 89 -28.26 -14.29 19.27
N VAL A 90 -29.20 -14.95 18.60
CA VAL A 90 -30.36 -15.58 19.27
C VAL A 90 -29.94 -16.72 20.20
N GLU A 91 -29.05 -17.58 19.75
CA GLU A 91 -28.48 -18.69 20.57
C GLU A 91 -27.79 -18.19 21.83
N GLU A 92 -27.24 -16.97 21.79
CA GLU A 92 -26.62 -16.30 22.93
C GLU A 92 -27.63 -15.49 23.79
N GLY A 93 -28.92 -15.57 23.52
CA GLY A 93 -29.98 -14.92 24.29
C GLY A 93 -30.28 -13.49 23.86
N ASN A 94 -29.71 -12.99 22.74
CA ASN A 94 -30.07 -11.70 22.18
C ASN A 94 -31.32 -11.81 21.29
N HIS A 95 -31.95 -10.68 20.99
CA HIS A 95 -33.15 -10.59 20.16
C HIS A 95 -32.95 -9.61 19.00
N PRO A 96 -32.16 -9.96 17.96
CA PRO A 96 -31.91 -9.06 16.85
C PRO A 96 -33.18 -8.83 16.00
N ASP A 97 -33.38 -7.60 15.52
CA ASP A 97 -34.25 -7.34 14.39
C ASP A 97 -33.52 -7.74 13.09
N VAL A 98 -34.18 -8.47 12.21
CA VAL A 98 -33.57 -8.97 10.97
C VAL A 98 -34.37 -8.50 9.77
N VAL A 99 -33.69 -7.92 8.78
CA VAL A 99 -34.33 -7.36 7.58
C VAL A 99 -33.69 -7.92 6.33
N LEU A 100 -34.49 -8.41 5.39
CA LEU A 100 -34.08 -8.78 4.03
C LEU A 100 -34.29 -7.60 3.09
N VAL A 101 -33.21 -7.13 2.46
CA VAL A 101 -33.23 -6.14 1.39
C VAL A 101 -32.95 -6.84 0.08
N GLY A 102 -33.90 -6.78 -0.85
CA GLY A 102 -33.74 -7.41 -2.15
C GLY A 102 -34.92 -8.31 -2.55
N ASN A 103 -34.71 -9.10 -3.61
CA ASN A 103 -35.74 -9.99 -4.10
C ASN A 103 -35.69 -11.32 -3.35
N TYR A 104 -36.79 -11.69 -2.73
CA TYR A 104 -36.97 -12.93 -1.98
C TYR A 104 -36.72 -14.19 -2.86
N ASP A 105 -37.08 -14.12 -4.13
CA ASP A 105 -36.97 -15.28 -5.05
C ASP A 105 -35.52 -15.46 -5.58
N HIS A 106 -34.68 -14.43 -5.49
CA HIS A 106 -33.32 -14.46 -6.00
C HIS A 106 -32.26 -14.75 -4.91
N ARG A 107 -32.68 -15.34 -3.78
CA ARG A 107 -31.74 -15.73 -2.71
C ARG A 107 -30.88 -16.91 -3.16
N SER A 108 -29.59 -16.90 -2.77
CA SER A 108 -28.72 -18.08 -2.91
C SER A 108 -29.27 -19.26 -2.08
N GLU A 109 -28.87 -20.47 -2.42
CA GLU A 109 -29.33 -21.67 -1.69
C GLU A 109 -28.90 -21.63 -0.21
N GLU A 110 -27.67 -21.21 0.05
CA GLU A 110 -27.14 -21.04 1.41
C GLU A 110 -27.96 -20.00 2.20
N THR A 111 -28.30 -18.89 1.57
CA THR A 111 -29.12 -17.81 2.17
C THR A 111 -30.53 -18.32 2.49
N LYS A 112 -31.13 -19.13 1.61
CA LYS A 112 -32.46 -19.77 1.88
C LYS A 112 -32.39 -20.68 3.10
N ILE A 113 -31.31 -21.49 3.21
CA ILE A 113 -31.11 -22.42 4.33
C ILE A 113 -30.97 -21.65 5.64
N GLN A 114 -30.07 -20.67 5.71
CA GLN A 114 -29.84 -19.90 6.93
C GLN A 114 -31.08 -19.11 7.37
N MET A 115 -31.78 -18.49 6.44
CA MET A 115 -33.05 -17.82 6.73
C MET A 115 -34.09 -18.79 7.28
N LYS A 116 -34.20 -20.01 6.71
CA LYS A 116 -35.14 -21.03 7.19
C LYS A 116 -34.82 -21.52 8.59
N ILE A 117 -33.54 -21.67 8.94
CA ILE A 117 -33.11 -22.01 10.30
C ILE A 117 -33.55 -20.91 11.26
N LEU A 118 -33.32 -19.64 10.92
CA LEU A 118 -33.70 -18.49 11.75
C LEU A 118 -35.22 -18.41 11.96
N GLU A 119 -36.03 -18.63 10.90
CA GLU A 119 -37.49 -18.72 10.98
C GLU A 119 -37.95 -19.84 11.92
N ASN A 120 -37.30 -21.01 11.87
CA ASN A 120 -37.62 -22.15 12.74
C ASN A 120 -37.31 -21.87 14.23
N LEU A 121 -36.42 -20.93 14.52
CA LEU A 121 -36.15 -20.39 15.87
C LEU A 121 -37.18 -19.32 16.31
N GLY A 122 -38.21 -19.06 15.48
CA GLY A 122 -39.27 -18.12 15.77
C GLY A 122 -38.94 -16.65 15.48
N ILE A 123 -37.83 -16.38 14.79
CA ILE A 123 -37.46 -15.03 14.41
C ILE A 123 -38.06 -14.69 13.05
N SER A 124 -38.86 -13.62 13.01
CA SER A 124 -39.44 -13.11 11.76
C SER A 124 -38.45 -12.19 11.04
N VAL A 125 -38.34 -12.38 9.72
CA VAL A 125 -37.52 -11.53 8.85
C VAL A 125 -38.41 -10.45 8.22
N GLY A 126 -38.12 -9.21 8.60
CA GLY A 126 -38.82 -8.03 8.05
C GLY A 126 -38.35 -7.67 6.63
N ASN A 127 -39.10 -6.78 6.00
CA ASN A 127 -38.73 -6.25 4.68
C ASN A 127 -38.47 -4.72 4.69
N SER A 128 -38.53 -4.06 5.83
CA SER A 128 -38.27 -2.62 6.03
C SER A 128 -37.55 -2.40 7.35
N LEU A 129 -36.72 -1.37 7.41
CA LEU A 129 -36.01 -1.02 8.63
C LEU A 129 -37.00 -0.58 9.72
N PRO A 130 -36.98 -1.22 10.91
CA PRO A 130 -37.82 -0.79 12.01
C PRO A 130 -37.38 0.58 12.54
N GLN A 131 -38.34 1.36 13.03
CA GLN A 131 -38.06 2.65 13.68
C GLN A 131 -37.82 2.45 15.19
N LYS A 132 -36.63 1.99 15.52
CA LYS A 132 -36.16 1.72 16.88
C LYS A 132 -34.73 2.23 17.05
N GLU A 133 -34.28 2.31 18.29
CA GLU A 133 -32.86 2.54 18.62
C GLU A 133 -32.12 1.22 18.71
N TYR A 134 -30.93 1.19 18.12
CA TYR A 134 -30.04 0.03 18.10
C TYR A 134 -28.69 0.37 18.72
N SER A 135 -28.06 -0.60 19.35
CA SER A 135 -26.67 -0.53 19.79
C SER A 135 -25.70 -0.82 18.64
N VAL A 136 -26.10 -1.74 17.75
CA VAL A 136 -25.29 -2.14 16.59
C VAL A 136 -26.15 -2.36 15.34
N ILE A 137 -25.63 -1.95 14.19
CA ILE A 137 -26.20 -2.24 12.86
C ILE A 137 -25.18 -3.06 12.11
N ILE A 138 -25.60 -4.25 11.63
CA ILE A 138 -24.78 -5.19 10.91
C ILE A 138 -25.20 -5.18 9.44
N ASP A 139 -24.29 -4.69 8.59
CA ASP A 139 -24.45 -4.64 7.13
C ASP A 139 -23.97 -5.95 6.52
N ALA A 140 -24.91 -6.75 6.06
CA ALA A 140 -24.72 -7.98 5.31
C ALA A 140 -25.48 -7.94 3.96
N VAL A 141 -25.58 -6.75 3.33
CA VAL A 141 -26.32 -6.58 2.08
C VAL A 141 -25.49 -7.00 0.87
N PHE A 142 -24.30 -6.44 0.70
CA PHE A 142 -23.39 -6.77 -0.40
C PHE A 142 -21.98 -7.04 0.12
N GLY A 143 -21.37 -8.15 -0.31
CA GLY A 143 -19.95 -8.46 -0.12
C GLY A 143 -19.14 -8.21 -1.40
N ILE A 144 -18.11 -9.04 -1.66
CA ILE A 144 -17.17 -8.91 -2.79
C ILE A 144 -17.81 -8.94 -4.18
N GLY A 145 -19.07 -9.39 -4.29
CA GLY A 145 -19.75 -9.57 -5.58
C GLY A 145 -20.29 -8.30 -6.24
N LEU A 146 -20.20 -7.15 -5.57
CA LEU A 146 -20.77 -5.90 -6.06
C LEU A 146 -19.96 -5.32 -7.22
N SER A 147 -20.59 -5.20 -8.40
CA SER A 147 -19.95 -4.68 -9.63
C SER A 147 -20.73 -3.56 -10.31
N ARG A 148 -21.94 -3.25 -9.84
CA ARG A 148 -22.84 -2.26 -10.44
C ARG A 148 -23.25 -1.21 -9.42
N GLU A 149 -23.65 -0.05 -9.92
CA GLU A 149 -24.13 1.06 -9.10
C GLU A 149 -25.38 0.69 -8.29
N ILE A 150 -25.38 1.00 -7.01
CA ILE A 150 -26.52 0.79 -6.10
C ILE A 150 -27.53 1.91 -6.32
N LYS A 151 -28.80 1.53 -6.60
CA LYS A 151 -29.92 2.43 -6.84
C LYS A 151 -31.20 1.96 -6.13
N GLY A 152 -32.18 2.85 -6.07
CA GLY A 152 -33.52 2.57 -5.53
C GLY A 152 -33.46 2.10 -4.09
N ARG A 153 -34.24 1.07 -3.77
CA ARG A 153 -34.43 0.59 -2.40
C ARG A 153 -33.14 0.23 -1.66
N TYR A 154 -32.15 -0.34 -2.34
CA TYR A 154 -30.87 -0.65 -1.72
C TYR A 154 -30.15 0.63 -1.27
N ALA A 155 -30.14 1.67 -2.11
CA ALA A 155 -29.55 2.96 -1.77
C ALA A 155 -30.29 3.61 -0.59
N GLU A 156 -31.62 3.62 -0.62
CA GLU A 156 -32.46 4.17 0.45
C GLU A 156 -32.16 3.50 1.82
N VAL A 157 -32.04 2.17 1.84
CA VAL A 157 -31.76 1.41 3.06
C VAL A 157 -30.36 1.70 3.57
N ILE A 158 -29.33 1.71 2.72
CA ILE A 158 -27.96 2.03 3.12
C ILE A 158 -27.87 3.46 3.67
N ASP A 159 -28.53 4.41 3.02
CA ASP A 159 -28.58 5.80 3.49
C ASP A 159 -29.32 5.95 4.83
N GLN A 160 -30.36 5.15 5.07
CA GLN A 160 -31.05 5.10 6.37
C GLN A 160 -30.14 4.51 7.44
N MET A 161 -29.47 3.36 7.18
CA MET A 161 -28.50 2.76 8.10
C MET A 161 -27.38 3.74 8.48
N ASN A 162 -26.86 4.50 7.52
CA ASN A 162 -25.82 5.51 7.76
C ASN A 162 -26.28 6.63 8.70
N ARG A 163 -27.58 7.00 8.66
CA ARG A 163 -28.15 8.08 9.53
C ARG A 163 -28.47 7.62 10.95
N MET A 164 -28.61 6.32 11.17
CA MET A 164 -28.91 5.77 12.49
C MET A 164 -27.69 5.90 13.41
N THR A 165 -27.96 6.25 14.66
CA THR A 165 -26.94 6.32 15.73
C THR A 165 -26.78 4.95 16.35
N ALA A 166 -25.74 4.23 15.93
CA ALA A 166 -25.35 2.90 16.44
C ALA A 166 -23.92 2.61 16.01
N CYS A 167 -23.27 1.64 16.61
CA CYS A 167 -22.03 1.07 16.06
C CYS A 167 -22.35 0.37 14.73
N LYS A 168 -21.54 0.59 13.71
CA LYS A 168 -21.77 0.12 12.34
C LYS A 168 -20.76 -0.95 11.96
N VAL A 169 -21.22 -2.18 11.74
CA VAL A 169 -20.37 -3.33 11.40
C VAL A 169 -20.69 -3.81 10.00
N ALA A 170 -19.68 -3.92 9.15
CA ALA A 170 -19.80 -4.49 7.82
C ALA A 170 -19.29 -5.93 7.80
N VAL A 171 -20.08 -6.81 7.18
CA VAL A 171 -19.73 -8.21 6.93
C VAL A 171 -18.99 -8.30 5.59
N ASP A 172 -17.79 -8.79 5.61
CA ASP A 172 -16.84 -8.94 4.51
C ASP A 172 -16.37 -7.61 3.89
N THR A 173 -17.25 -6.85 3.25
CA THR A 173 -16.96 -5.55 2.63
C THR A 173 -18.12 -4.59 2.85
N PRO A 174 -17.91 -3.31 3.20
CA PRO A 174 -19.02 -2.36 3.33
C PRO A 174 -19.85 -2.30 2.05
N SER A 175 -21.16 -2.46 2.18
CA SER A 175 -22.07 -2.42 1.02
C SER A 175 -21.91 -1.10 0.26
N GLY A 176 -21.69 -1.20 -1.04
CA GLY A 176 -21.45 -0.03 -1.91
C GLY A 176 -20.00 0.20 -2.28
N ILE A 177 -19.05 -0.46 -1.64
CA ILE A 177 -17.63 -0.38 -1.97
C ILE A 177 -17.27 -1.50 -2.95
N ARG A 178 -16.63 -1.14 -4.08
CA ARG A 178 -16.08 -2.11 -5.01
C ARG A 178 -14.78 -2.71 -4.45
N SER A 179 -14.76 -4.04 -4.32
CA SER A 179 -13.66 -4.76 -3.65
C SER A 179 -12.31 -4.66 -4.37
N ASP A 180 -12.29 -4.35 -5.67
CA ASP A 180 -11.05 -4.32 -6.47
C ASP A 180 -10.30 -2.99 -6.41
N ASP A 181 -10.99 -1.86 -6.21
CA ASP A 181 -10.38 -0.52 -6.28
C ASP A 181 -10.92 0.51 -5.28
N GLY A 182 -11.90 0.12 -4.47
CA GLY A 182 -12.48 0.98 -3.44
C GLY A 182 -13.44 2.06 -3.94
N LYS A 183 -13.86 2.02 -5.20
CA LYS A 183 -14.85 2.97 -5.71
C LYS A 183 -16.18 2.81 -5.00
N VAL A 184 -16.80 3.94 -4.68
CA VAL A 184 -18.19 4.00 -4.20
C VAL A 184 -19.13 3.83 -5.38
N LEU A 185 -19.96 2.80 -5.36
CA LEU A 185 -20.91 2.48 -6.43
C LEU A 185 -22.30 3.05 -6.10
N GLY A 186 -22.46 4.36 -6.26
CA GLY A 186 -23.66 5.13 -5.92
C GLY A 186 -23.65 5.61 -4.48
N THR A 187 -24.04 4.76 -3.53
CA THR A 187 -23.91 5.00 -2.09
C THR A 187 -23.17 3.86 -1.42
N ALA A 188 -22.60 4.09 -0.24
CA ALA A 188 -21.92 3.04 0.52
C ALA A 188 -22.21 3.15 2.02
N PHE A 189 -22.27 2.00 2.67
CA PHE A 189 -22.35 1.90 4.13
C PHE A 189 -21.03 2.34 4.75
N LYS A 190 -21.08 3.20 5.74
CA LYS A 190 -19.90 3.71 6.45
C LYS A 190 -19.74 2.94 7.75
N ALA A 191 -18.91 1.92 7.74
CA ALA A 191 -18.65 1.05 8.88
C ALA A 191 -17.70 1.71 9.90
N ASP A 192 -17.86 1.38 11.18
CA ASP A 192 -16.88 1.59 12.24
C ASP A 192 -15.93 0.38 12.33
N LEU A 193 -16.45 -0.83 12.02
CA LEU A 193 -15.73 -2.08 11.97
C LEU A 193 -16.11 -2.84 10.69
N THR A 194 -15.12 -3.36 9.98
CA THR A 194 -15.33 -4.35 8.90
C THR A 194 -14.62 -5.65 9.26
N VAL A 195 -15.37 -6.75 9.26
CA VAL A 195 -14.82 -8.10 9.44
C VAL A 195 -14.75 -8.77 8.09
N THR A 196 -13.55 -8.82 7.51
CA THR A 196 -13.30 -9.41 6.20
C THR A 196 -12.76 -10.83 6.32
N PHE A 197 -13.12 -11.72 5.37
CA PHE A 197 -12.84 -13.14 5.48
C PHE A 197 -11.57 -13.55 4.74
N ALA A 198 -10.78 -14.40 5.37
CA ALA A 198 -9.52 -14.98 4.92
C ALA A 198 -8.45 -13.94 4.54
N PHE A 199 -8.74 -13.06 3.59
CA PHE A 199 -7.80 -12.06 3.05
C PHE A 199 -8.45 -10.69 2.95
N GLN A 200 -7.65 -9.64 3.08
CA GLN A 200 -8.10 -8.27 2.79
C GLN A 200 -8.30 -8.09 1.29
N LYS A 201 -9.20 -7.18 0.92
CA LYS A 201 -9.47 -6.84 -0.48
C LYS A 201 -8.88 -5.46 -0.79
N MET A 202 -8.40 -5.28 -2.02
CA MET A 202 -7.80 -4.02 -2.48
C MET A 202 -8.69 -2.80 -2.16
N GLY A 203 -10.00 -2.93 -2.38
CA GLY A 203 -10.95 -1.85 -2.18
C GLY A 203 -11.17 -1.44 -0.73
N GLN A 204 -10.81 -2.27 0.23
CA GLN A 204 -10.85 -1.95 1.66
C GLN A 204 -9.67 -1.08 2.09
N ILE A 205 -8.60 -1.07 1.30
CA ILE A 205 -7.33 -0.38 1.58
C ILE A 205 -7.21 0.89 0.75
N LEU A 206 -7.62 0.84 -0.52
CA LEU A 206 -7.55 1.97 -1.44
C LEU A 206 -8.61 3.04 -1.13
N TYR A 207 -8.27 4.29 -1.38
CA TYR A 207 -9.24 5.40 -1.35
C TYR A 207 -10.15 5.37 -2.58
N PRO A 208 -11.45 5.70 -2.40
CA PRO A 208 -12.12 6.15 -1.18
C PRO A 208 -12.58 5.02 -0.24
N GLY A 209 -12.52 3.74 -0.65
CA GLY A 209 -13.11 2.61 0.08
C GLY A 209 -12.63 2.48 1.54
N CYS A 210 -11.35 2.76 1.81
CA CYS A 210 -10.82 2.69 3.18
C CYS A 210 -11.47 3.70 4.16
N GLU A 211 -12.10 4.77 3.67
CA GLU A 211 -12.85 5.72 4.49
C GLU A 211 -14.20 5.17 4.98
N TYR A 212 -14.68 4.09 4.34
CA TYR A 212 -15.92 3.39 4.66
C TYR A 212 -15.69 2.12 5.45
N THR A 213 -14.45 1.64 5.51
CA THR A 213 -14.10 0.34 6.11
C THR A 213 -14.02 0.41 7.63
N GLY A 214 -13.69 1.56 8.21
CA GLY A 214 -13.43 1.67 9.64
C GLY A 214 -12.23 0.79 10.08
N LYS A 215 -12.30 0.21 11.27
CA LYS A 215 -11.32 -0.78 11.71
C LYS A 215 -11.48 -2.06 10.89
N LEU A 216 -10.41 -2.51 10.23
CA LEU A 216 -10.43 -3.71 9.40
C LEU A 216 -9.86 -4.91 10.16
N VAL A 217 -10.70 -5.90 10.41
CA VAL A 217 -10.32 -7.18 11.02
C VAL A 217 -10.36 -8.28 9.96
N THR A 218 -9.26 -9.00 9.78
CA THR A 218 -9.18 -10.16 8.90
C THR A 218 -9.45 -11.43 9.69
N ALA A 219 -10.54 -12.11 9.38
CA ALA A 219 -11.02 -13.28 10.11
C ALA A 219 -10.67 -14.59 9.40
N PRO A 220 -10.01 -15.55 10.04
CA PRO A 220 -9.70 -16.84 9.43
C PRO A 220 -10.98 -17.70 9.34
N ILE A 221 -11.33 -18.12 8.13
CA ILE A 221 -12.50 -18.99 7.88
C ILE A 221 -12.12 -20.41 7.41
N GLY A 222 -10.82 -20.73 7.45
CA GLY A 222 -10.27 -22.01 7.03
C GLY A 222 -9.81 -22.04 5.57
N ILE A 223 -9.78 -20.92 4.91
CA ILE A 223 -9.07 -20.72 3.65
C ILE A 223 -7.65 -20.33 4.04
N THR A 224 -6.72 -21.25 3.91
CA THR A 224 -5.31 -21.01 4.17
C THR A 224 -4.62 -20.47 2.94
N ARG A 225 -3.38 -19.97 3.12
CA ARG A 225 -2.53 -19.44 2.05
C ARG A 225 -2.54 -20.41 0.88
N PRO A 226 -2.93 -19.95 -0.27
CA PRO A 226 -3.16 -20.86 -1.35
C PRO A 226 -1.88 -21.10 -2.14
N GLU A 227 -1.49 -22.35 -2.23
CA GLU A 227 -0.79 -22.90 -3.40
C GLU A 227 -1.49 -22.52 -4.73
N PHE A 228 -2.63 -21.88 -4.63
CA PHE A 228 -3.58 -21.50 -5.67
C PHE A 228 -3.12 -20.34 -6.51
N PHE A 229 -2.21 -19.54 -5.99
CA PHE A 229 -1.77 -18.30 -6.63
C PHE A 229 -0.34 -18.38 -7.17
N ALA A 230 0.23 -19.57 -7.29
CA ALA A 230 1.57 -19.74 -7.84
C ALA A 230 1.73 -19.16 -9.27
N GLU A 231 0.61 -19.03 -9.99
CA GLU A 231 0.58 -18.53 -11.38
C GLU A 231 0.03 -17.10 -11.49
N GLU A 232 -0.38 -16.46 -10.35
CA GLU A 232 -1.03 -15.16 -10.39
C GLU A 232 -0.29 -14.11 -9.55
N GLU A 233 -0.29 -12.88 -10.06
CA GLU A 233 0.24 -11.76 -9.31
C GLU A 233 -0.70 -11.37 -8.16
N ILE A 234 -0.28 -11.67 -6.93
CA ILE A 234 -0.96 -11.23 -5.71
C ILE A 234 -0.35 -9.91 -5.25
N CYS A 235 -1.19 -8.98 -4.83
CA CYS A 235 -0.75 -7.78 -4.15
C CYS A 235 -0.41 -8.11 -2.69
N MET A 236 0.74 -7.64 -2.22
CA MET A 236 1.22 -7.87 -0.87
C MET A 236 1.34 -6.55 -0.10
N ALA A 237 1.24 -6.60 1.22
CA ALA A 237 1.51 -5.47 2.10
C ALA A 237 2.47 -5.89 3.21
N LEU A 238 3.38 -4.99 3.60
CA LEU A 238 4.20 -5.19 4.81
C LEU A 238 3.37 -4.94 6.06
N GLU A 239 3.55 -5.79 7.05
CA GLU A 239 3.15 -5.57 8.43
C GLU A 239 4.36 -5.16 9.27
N LYS A 240 4.13 -4.57 10.45
CA LYS A 240 5.22 -4.11 11.31
C LYS A 240 6.16 -5.25 11.73
N SER A 241 5.61 -6.46 11.91
CA SER A 241 6.35 -7.68 12.24
C SER A 241 7.32 -8.15 11.15
N ASP A 242 7.09 -7.76 9.90
CA ASP A 242 7.92 -8.18 8.77
C ASP A 242 9.20 -7.37 8.65
N VAL A 243 9.15 -6.11 9.11
CA VAL A 243 10.18 -5.11 8.86
C VAL A 243 11.53 -5.44 9.49
N PRO A 244 11.61 -5.95 10.74
CA PRO A 244 12.88 -6.29 11.37
C PRO A 244 13.74 -7.26 10.54
N ALA A 245 13.10 -8.24 9.89
CA ALA A 245 13.79 -9.21 9.03
C ALA A 245 14.32 -8.59 7.71
N MET A 246 13.79 -7.43 7.31
CA MET A 246 14.23 -6.71 6.11
C MET A 246 15.33 -5.69 6.38
N LEU A 247 15.51 -5.26 7.64
CA LEU A 247 16.51 -4.24 7.96
C LEU A 247 17.93 -4.75 7.72
N PRO A 248 18.80 -3.96 7.04
CA PRO A 248 20.20 -4.31 6.87
C PRO A 248 20.91 -4.46 8.22
N GLN A 249 21.51 -5.61 8.46
CA GLN A 249 22.21 -5.86 9.73
C GLN A 249 23.52 -5.06 9.81
N ARG A 250 23.73 -4.37 10.94
CA ARG A 250 24.97 -3.66 11.23
C ARG A 250 25.95 -4.54 12.00
N LYS A 251 27.07 -4.85 11.36
CA LYS A 251 28.12 -5.69 11.98
C LYS A 251 29.01 -4.84 12.89
N PRO A 252 29.45 -5.37 14.05
CA PRO A 252 30.38 -4.66 14.92
C PRO A 252 31.72 -4.35 14.24
N ASP A 253 32.23 -5.25 13.42
CA ASP A 253 33.43 -5.05 12.61
C ASP A 253 33.05 -4.50 11.23
N SER A 254 32.86 -3.18 11.17
CA SER A 254 32.48 -2.48 9.94
C SER A 254 33.03 -1.06 9.93
N ASN A 255 33.11 -0.47 8.74
CA ASN A 255 33.55 0.91 8.54
C ASN A 255 32.58 1.64 7.58
N LYS A 256 32.78 2.96 7.39
CA LYS A 256 31.91 3.75 6.51
C LYS A 256 31.79 3.21 5.08
N GLY A 257 32.81 2.57 4.53
CA GLY A 257 32.77 1.93 3.20
C GLY A 257 31.89 0.68 3.14
N THR A 258 31.69 -0.02 4.27
CA THR A 258 30.82 -1.19 4.36
C THR A 258 29.35 -0.86 4.06
N TYR A 259 28.94 0.36 4.33
CA TYR A 259 27.55 0.81 4.17
C TYR A 259 27.34 1.70 2.94
N GLY A 260 28.25 1.59 1.98
CA GLY A 260 28.15 2.14 0.65
C GLY A 260 28.35 3.64 0.51
N LYS A 261 28.58 4.04 -0.73
CA LYS A 261 28.85 5.41 -1.17
C LYS A 261 27.71 5.90 -2.04
N VAL A 262 27.05 6.94 -1.60
CA VAL A 262 25.91 7.56 -2.29
C VAL A 262 26.35 8.81 -3.04
N LEU A 263 26.02 8.90 -4.32
CA LEU A 263 26.10 10.12 -5.11
C LEU A 263 24.71 10.73 -5.27
N MET A 264 24.51 11.94 -4.72
CA MET A 264 23.28 12.71 -4.81
C MET A 264 23.44 13.81 -5.86
N ILE A 265 22.88 13.64 -7.04
CA ILE A 265 22.82 14.67 -8.10
C ILE A 265 21.51 15.43 -7.91
N THR A 266 21.55 16.40 -7.00
CA THR A 266 20.34 17.06 -6.48
C THR A 266 20.60 18.53 -6.17
N GLY A 267 19.54 19.31 -6.21
CA GLY A 267 19.60 20.76 -5.96
C GLY A 267 20.07 21.58 -7.15
N SER A 268 19.35 22.64 -7.41
CA SER A 268 19.73 23.74 -8.31
C SER A 268 19.65 25.05 -7.55
N LYS A 269 19.94 26.17 -8.19
CA LYS A 269 19.85 27.49 -7.57
C LYS A 269 18.49 27.74 -6.91
N GLY A 270 18.49 27.96 -5.59
CA GLY A 270 17.27 28.11 -4.80
C GLY A 270 16.60 26.82 -4.34
N MET A 271 17.19 25.65 -4.64
CA MET A 271 16.63 24.33 -4.31
C MET A 271 17.56 23.49 -3.41
N SER A 272 18.40 24.17 -2.60
CA SER A 272 19.29 23.52 -1.61
C SER A 272 18.52 22.66 -0.60
N GLY A 273 17.27 23.02 -0.27
CA GLY A 273 16.43 22.25 0.65
C GLY A 273 16.13 20.83 0.16
N ALA A 274 15.88 20.63 -1.13
CA ALA A 274 15.65 19.30 -1.71
C ALA A 274 16.93 18.43 -1.64
N ALA A 275 18.10 19.03 -1.95
CA ALA A 275 19.38 18.35 -1.81
C ALA A 275 19.69 17.97 -0.34
N TYR A 276 19.41 18.88 0.58
CA TYR A 276 19.59 18.62 2.02
C TYR A 276 18.68 17.47 2.50
N LEU A 277 17.37 17.53 2.19
CA LEU A 277 16.40 16.55 2.67
C LEU A 277 16.72 15.15 2.15
N SER A 278 17.03 15.02 0.85
CA SER A 278 17.35 13.73 0.24
C SER A 278 18.71 13.18 0.73
N ALA A 279 19.75 13.99 0.81
CA ALA A 279 21.06 13.56 1.28
C ALA A 279 21.04 13.16 2.77
N ARG A 280 20.37 13.94 3.63
CA ARG A 280 20.21 13.62 5.04
C ARG A 280 19.38 12.35 5.25
N ALA A 281 18.33 12.15 4.46
CA ALA A 281 17.54 10.92 4.50
C ALA A 281 18.40 9.70 4.17
N ALA A 282 19.29 9.77 3.18
CA ALA A 282 20.22 8.69 2.85
C ALA A 282 21.14 8.34 4.02
N TYR A 283 21.73 9.34 4.69
CA TYR A 283 22.53 9.09 5.89
C TYR A 283 21.73 8.44 7.01
N LEU A 284 20.56 9.00 7.33
CA LEU A 284 19.73 8.49 8.42
C LEU A 284 19.16 7.10 8.14
N SER A 285 19.08 6.71 6.86
CA SER A 285 18.70 5.35 6.43
C SER A 285 19.85 4.38 6.41
N GLY A 286 21.07 4.83 6.74
CA GLY A 286 22.21 3.98 7.01
C GLY A 286 23.38 4.04 6.02
N ALA A 287 23.34 4.90 4.99
CA ALA A 287 24.47 5.10 4.08
C ALA A 287 25.77 5.47 4.80
N GLY A 288 26.90 4.93 4.38
CA GLY A 288 28.20 5.18 5.01
C GLY A 288 28.87 6.47 4.56
N LEU A 289 28.70 6.85 3.31
CA LEU A 289 29.25 8.06 2.71
C LEU A 289 28.23 8.68 1.76
N VAL A 290 28.01 9.98 1.84
CA VAL A 290 27.18 10.73 0.89
C VAL A 290 28.02 11.85 0.27
N ARG A 291 27.99 11.92 -1.04
CA ARG A 291 28.55 13.03 -1.82
C ARG A 291 27.43 13.71 -2.58
N ILE A 292 27.33 15.03 -2.49
CA ILE A 292 26.32 15.81 -3.18
C ILE A 292 27.00 16.51 -4.37
N TYR A 293 26.47 16.27 -5.58
CA TYR A 293 26.83 17.00 -6.80
C TYR A 293 25.71 17.98 -7.13
N THR A 294 25.99 19.26 -6.98
CA THR A 294 24.99 20.33 -7.01
C THR A 294 25.54 21.63 -7.61
N GLU A 295 24.66 22.57 -7.89
CA GLU A 295 25.05 23.91 -8.36
C GLU A 295 25.81 24.69 -7.27
N GLU A 296 26.86 25.47 -7.65
CA GLU A 296 27.84 26.09 -6.74
C GLU A 296 27.19 27.00 -5.67
N SER A 297 26.08 27.69 -5.97
CA SER A 297 25.41 28.55 -4.98
C SER A 297 24.86 27.79 -3.77
N ASN A 298 24.73 26.47 -3.86
CA ASN A 298 24.26 25.63 -2.75
C ASN A 298 25.38 25.22 -1.79
N ARG A 299 26.66 25.34 -2.18
CA ARG A 299 27.81 24.85 -1.42
C ARG A 299 27.79 25.30 0.04
N ALA A 300 27.80 26.62 0.29
CA ALA A 300 27.84 27.15 1.63
C ALA A 300 26.68 26.72 2.51
N ILE A 301 25.45 26.71 1.90
CA ILE A 301 24.23 26.33 2.60
C ILE A 301 24.26 24.85 3.00
N LEU A 302 24.67 23.97 2.10
CA LEU A 302 24.66 22.53 2.34
C LEU A 302 25.80 22.10 3.27
N GLN A 303 26.97 22.73 3.21
CA GLN A 303 28.07 22.47 4.15
C GLN A 303 27.72 22.87 5.59
N GLU A 304 26.91 23.92 5.76
CA GLU A 304 26.40 24.30 7.09
C GLU A 304 25.33 23.32 7.58
N LEU A 305 24.36 22.91 6.71
CA LEU A 305 23.24 22.09 7.09
C LEU A 305 23.57 20.59 7.24
N LEU A 306 24.57 20.08 6.50
CA LEU A 306 24.98 18.67 6.47
C LEU A 306 26.51 18.56 6.32
N PRO A 307 27.28 18.93 7.39
CA PRO A 307 28.75 18.94 7.35
C PRO A 307 29.35 17.54 7.12
N GLU A 308 28.60 16.46 7.34
CA GLU A 308 29.03 15.08 7.09
C GLU A 308 29.13 14.75 5.59
N ALA A 309 28.43 15.48 4.72
CA ALA A 309 28.42 15.22 3.29
C ALA A 309 29.60 15.87 2.57
N VAL A 310 30.19 15.13 1.64
CA VAL A 310 31.21 15.67 0.73
C VAL A 310 30.53 16.44 -0.39
N MET A 311 31.06 17.62 -0.73
CA MET A 311 30.48 18.48 -1.76
C MET A 311 31.36 18.48 -3.03
N THR A 312 30.76 18.27 -4.18
CA THR A 312 31.28 18.60 -5.50
C THR A 312 30.26 19.49 -6.19
N THR A 313 30.70 20.59 -6.78
CA THR A 313 29.78 21.60 -7.33
C THR A 313 30.13 21.93 -8.77
N TYR A 314 29.12 22.31 -9.54
CA TYR A 314 29.26 22.81 -10.91
C TYR A 314 28.75 24.25 -11.00
N SER A 315 29.29 25.00 -11.98
CA SER A 315 28.79 26.33 -12.33
C SER A 315 27.94 26.29 -13.59
N LEU A 316 26.86 27.08 -13.60
CA LEU A 316 26.02 27.23 -14.80
C LEU A 316 26.65 28.19 -15.84
N ASP A 317 27.64 28.99 -15.41
CA ASP A 317 28.33 29.98 -16.27
C ASP A 317 29.47 29.37 -17.09
N GLU A 318 29.92 28.17 -16.73
CA GLU A 318 30.96 27.45 -17.45
C GLU A 318 30.35 26.64 -18.60
N THR A 319 30.91 26.85 -19.80
CA THR A 319 30.50 26.14 -21.01
C THR A 319 30.79 24.63 -20.86
N GLU A 320 29.81 23.88 -20.37
CA GLU A 320 29.52 22.49 -20.71
C GLU A 320 30.45 21.37 -20.23
N SER A 321 31.36 21.54 -19.28
CA SER A 321 32.15 20.42 -18.83
C SER A 321 31.63 19.81 -17.53
N PHE A 322 30.96 18.66 -17.62
CA PHE A 322 30.75 17.74 -16.49
C PHE A 322 32.00 16.88 -16.31
N GLU A 323 33.19 17.52 -16.20
CA GLU A 323 34.48 16.82 -16.20
C GLU A 323 34.60 15.86 -15.02
N GLU A 324 34.05 16.23 -13.85
CA GLU A 324 34.11 15.39 -12.67
C GLU A 324 33.07 14.26 -12.67
N LEU A 325 32.06 14.32 -13.54
CA LEU A 325 30.95 13.36 -13.51
C LEU A 325 31.38 11.90 -13.72
N PRO A 326 32.30 11.54 -14.66
CA PRO A 326 32.78 10.17 -14.79
C PRO A 326 33.41 9.62 -13.50
N ASP A 327 34.27 10.39 -12.85
CA ASP A 327 34.93 10.00 -11.60
C ASP A 327 33.92 9.88 -10.45
N LEU A 328 32.90 10.71 -10.42
CA LEU A 328 31.81 10.66 -9.44
C LEU A 328 30.96 9.41 -9.62
N LEU A 329 30.63 9.05 -10.86
CA LEU A 329 29.87 7.84 -11.19
C LEU A 329 30.66 6.57 -10.86
N GLU A 330 31.98 6.55 -11.13
CA GLU A 330 32.85 5.43 -10.76
C GLU A 330 33.02 5.28 -9.25
N TRP A 331 33.06 6.42 -8.53
CA TRP A 331 33.17 6.42 -7.06
C TRP A 331 31.94 5.86 -6.35
N ALA A 332 30.75 6.03 -6.91
CA ALA A 332 29.47 5.74 -6.27
C ALA A 332 29.09 4.27 -6.31
N ASP A 333 28.57 3.73 -5.22
CA ASP A 333 27.93 2.42 -5.18
C ASP A 333 26.43 2.51 -5.52
N VAL A 334 25.82 3.70 -5.28
CA VAL A 334 24.42 3.99 -5.63
C VAL A 334 24.25 5.48 -5.96
N LEU A 335 23.29 5.78 -6.82
CA LEU A 335 23.00 7.14 -7.29
C LEU A 335 21.58 7.56 -6.93
N CYS A 336 21.37 8.84 -6.63
CA CYS A 336 20.06 9.49 -6.66
C CYS A 336 20.12 10.75 -7.54
N ILE A 337 19.17 10.90 -8.46
CA ILE A 337 19.11 12.07 -9.32
C ILE A 337 17.70 12.65 -9.41
N GLY A 338 17.60 13.99 -9.33
CA GLY A 338 16.39 14.70 -9.71
C GLY A 338 15.77 15.58 -8.64
N CYS A 339 15.96 15.30 -7.34
CA CYS A 339 15.41 16.12 -6.25
C CYS A 339 15.89 17.57 -6.37
N GLY A 340 15.01 18.49 -6.77
CA GLY A 340 15.33 19.91 -6.95
C GLY A 340 16.39 20.20 -8.02
N LEU A 341 16.54 19.34 -9.02
CA LEU A 341 17.54 19.46 -10.08
C LEU A 341 17.23 20.60 -11.06
N GLY A 342 15.97 20.99 -11.16
CA GLY A 342 15.50 21.95 -12.15
C GLY A 342 15.25 21.33 -13.54
N MET A 343 14.60 22.13 -14.41
CA MET A 343 14.12 21.68 -15.72
C MET A 343 14.87 22.37 -16.88
N GLY A 344 15.99 23.01 -16.57
CA GLY A 344 16.79 23.76 -17.57
C GLY A 344 17.62 22.88 -18.49
N PRO A 345 18.20 23.46 -19.57
CA PRO A 345 19.04 22.71 -20.52
C PRO A 345 20.23 22.02 -19.89
N HIS A 346 20.83 22.61 -18.84
CA HIS A 346 21.93 22.01 -18.10
C HIS A 346 21.50 20.71 -17.41
N SER A 347 20.36 20.73 -16.71
CA SER A 347 19.80 19.55 -16.02
C SER A 347 19.43 18.44 -17.01
N GLU A 348 18.93 18.80 -18.18
CA GLU A 348 18.63 17.85 -19.26
C GLU A 348 19.89 17.16 -19.78
N LYS A 349 20.96 17.93 -20.05
CA LYS A 349 22.26 17.38 -20.47
C LYS A 349 22.89 16.50 -19.37
N LEU A 350 22.78 16.94 -18.12
CA LEU A 350 23.29 16.18 -16.97
C LEU A 350 22.58 14.83 -16.83
N LEU A 351 21.24 14.82 -16.89
CA LEU A 351 20.48 13.56 -16.85
C LEU A 351 20.89 12.62 -18.01
N LYS A 352 21.01 13.14 -19.24
CA LYS A 352 21.43 12.32 -20.39
C LYS A 352 22.79 11.69 -20.17
N LYS A 353 23.79 12.48 -19.71
CA LYS A 353 25.12 11.95 -19.40
C LYS A 353 25.12 10.90 -18.29
N VAL A 354 24.29 11.08 -17.27
CA VAL A 354 24.11 10.08 -16.22
C VAL A 354 23.52 8.80 -16.79
N LEU A 355 22.45 8.89 -17.56
CA LEU A 355 21.80 7.70 -18.15
C LEU A 355 22.74 6.92 -19.08
N GLU A 356 23.60 7.62 -19.86
CA GLU A 356 24.57 7.01 -20.77
C GLU A 356 25.72 6.29 -20.05
N ASN A 357 26.13 6.75 -18.87
CA ASN A 357 27.37 6.33 -18.23
C ASN A 357 27.19 5.60 -16.89
N ASN A 358 26.00 5.71 -16.26
CA ASN A 358 25.75 5.09 -14.97
C ASN A 358 25.65 3.56 -15.07
N LYS A 359 26.43 2.86 -14.24
CA LYS A 359 26.44 1.39 -14.12
C LYS A 359 25.99 0.90 -12.74
N THR A 360 25.70 1.81 -11.82
CA THR A 360 25.30 1.48 -10.46
C THR A 360 23.77 1.55 -10.32
N PRO A 361 23.19 0.94 -9.29
CA PRO A 361 21.77 1.12 -8.99
C PRO A 361 21.44 2.59 -8.78
N ALA A 362 20.26 3.04 -9.23
CA ALA A 362 19.93 4.46 -9.14
C ALA A 362 18.46 4.73 -8.79
N VAL A 363 18.22 5.84 -8.10
CA VAL A 363 16.88 6.39 -7.85
C VAL A 363 16.70 7.63 -8.71
N ILE A 364 15.58 7.71 -9.46
CA ILE A 364 15.19 8.89 -10.22
C ILE A 364 13.87 9.42 -9.64
N ASP A 365 13.88 10.67 -9.18
CA ASP A 365 12.70 11.33 -8.60
C ASP A 365 12.51 12.75 -9.18
N ALA A 366 11.36 13.33 -8.96
CA ALA A 366 11.01 14.74 -9.17
C ALA A 366 11.40 15.26 -10.57
N ASP A 367 12.30 16.25 -10.63
CA ASP A 367 12.71 16.84 -11.92
C ASP A 367 13.43 15.82 -12.81
N GLY A 368 14.11 14.82 -12.23
CA GLY A 368 14.71 13.72 -12.98
C GLY A 368 13.67 12.92 -13.76
N LEU A 369 12.51 12.64 -13.17
CA LEU A 369 11.39 11.96 -13.85
C LEU A 369 10.73 12.84 -14.91
N ASN A 370 10.60 14.15 -14.63
CA ASN A 370 10.05 15.10 -15.59
C ASN A 370 10.97 15.27 -16.82
N LEU A 371 12.27 15.25 -16.62
CA LEU A 371 13.26 15.27 -17.69
C LEU A 371 13.28 13.94 -18.46
N LEU A 372 13.23 12.80 -17.75
CA LEU A 372 13.12 11.48 -18.36
C LEU A 372 11.91 11.38 -19.30
N ALA A 373 10.76 11.93 -18.90
CA ALA A 373 9.56 11.97 -19.75
C ALA A 373 9.73 12.74 -21.07
N LYS A 374 10.79 13.54 -21.21
CA LYS A 374 11.13 14.26 -22.47
C LYS A 374 12.12 13.50 -23.35
N THR A 375 12.67 12.40 -22.87
CA THR A 375 13.69 11.64 -23.61
C THR A 375 13.11 10.55 -24.50
N ASP A 376 11.78 10.40 -24.49
CA ASP A 376 11.03 9.39 -25.22
C ASP A 376 11.61 7.96 -25.02
N GLU A 377 11.60 7.12 -26.06
CA GLU A 377 12.08 5.73 -26.00
C GLU A 377 13.58 5.63 -25.69
N TRP A 378 14.39 6.62 -26.07
CA TRP A 378 15.83 6.62 -25.81
C TRP A 378 16.16 6.51 -24.30
N GLY A 379 15.52 7.33 -23.47
CA GLY A 379 15.75 7.28 -22.02
C GLY A 379 15.30 5.96 -21.39
N ILE A 380 14.20 5.39 -21.91
CA ILE A 380 13.74 4.06 -21.50
C ILE A 380 14.77 2.98 -21.83
N GLU A 381 15.36 3.03 -23.02
CA GLU A 381 16.42 2.09 -23.44
C GLU A 381 17.65 2.20 -22.54
N GLN A 382 18.09 3.42 -22.19
CA GLN A 382 19.21 3.60 -21.26
C GLN A 382 18.93 2.99 -19.87
N ILE A 383 17.72 3.17 -19.35
CA ILE A 383 17.31 2.56 -18.07
C ILE A 383 17.36 1.02 -18.18
N ARG A 384 16.83 0.44 -19.24
CA ARG A 384 16.81 -1.02 -19.47
C ARG A 384 18.20 -1.62 -19.63
N MET A 385 19.14 -0.87 -20.18
CA MET A 385 20.52 -1.33 -20.41
C MET A 385 21.35 -1.37 -19.12
N ASN A 386 20.95 -0.70 -18.05
CA ASN A 386 21.68 -0.74 -16.78
C ASN A 386 21.34 -2.03 -16.00
N PRO A 387 22.28 -2.97 -15.88
CA PRO A 387 22.04 -4.26 -15.22
C PRO A 387 21.81 -4.15 -13.71
N SER A 388 22.23 -3.04 -13.11
CA SER A 388 22.08 -2.79 -11.66
C SER A 388 20.71 -2.28 -11.27
N GLY A 389 19.90 -1.84 -12.26
CA GLY A 389 18.52 -1.45 -12.10
C GLY A 389 18.31 -0.03 -11.63
N TYR A 390 17.10 0.47 -11.87
CA TYR A 390 16.63 1.78 -11.42
C TYR A 390 15.39 1.66 -10.54
N VAL A 391 15.22 2.62 -9.63
CA VAL A 391 13.97 2.89 -8.91
C VAL A 391 13.43 4.23 -9.35
N LEU A 392 12.24 4.23 -9.94
CA LEU A 392 11.52 5.43 -10.33
C LEU A 392 10.44 5.71 -9.30
N THR A 393 10.34 6.95 -8.82
CA THR A 393 9.40 7.31 -7.73
C THR A 393 8.35 8.34 -8.16
N PRO A 394 7.57 8.11 -9.24
CA PRO A 394 6.62 9.10 -9.72
C PRO A 394 5.40 9.26 -8.81
N HIS A 395 4.96 10.51 -8.58
CA HIS A 395 3.59 10.76 -8.18
C HIS A 395 2.64 10.70 -9.41
N MET A 396 1.32 10.75 -9.20
CA MET A 396 0.34 10.59 -10.29
C MET A 396 0.55 11.50 -11.50
N LYS A 397 0.96 12.77 -11.31
CA LYS A 397 1.20 13.70 -12.44
C LYS A 397 2.51 13.39 -13.17
N GLU A 398 3.55 12.95 -12.46
CA GLU A 398 4.81 12.49 -13.08
C GLU A 398 4.57 11.20 -13.88
N MET A 399 3.83 10.25 -13.30
CA MET A 399 3.44 9.02 -13.99
C MET A 399 2.61 9.31 -15.26
N SER A 400 1.72 10.29 -15.19
CA SER A 400 0.94 10.75 -16.36
C SER A 400 1.86 11.26 -17.48
N ARG A 401 2.92 12.02 -17.17
CA ARG A 401 3.90 12.48 -18.16
C ARG A 401 4.74 11.35 -18.74
N LEU A 402 5.15 10.40 -17.90
CA LEU A 402 5.97 9.25 -18.30
C LEU A 402 5.19 8.26 -19.18
N THR A 403 3.89 8.14 -18.98
CA THR A 403 3.07 7.11 -19.65
C THR A 403 2.17 7.66 -20.75
N GLY A 404 1.88 8.97 -20.74
CA GLY A 404 0.89 9.60 -21.62
C GLY A 404 -0.57 9.42 -21.18
N TYR A 405 -0.86 8.59 -20.16
CA TYR A 405 -2.21 8.43 -19.63
C TYR A 405 -2.61 9.61 -18.74
N SER A 406 -3.88 9.98 -18.75
CA SER A 406 -4.42 10.97 -17.82
C SER A 406 -4.36 10.50 -16.38
N VAL A 407 -4.33 11.44 -15.42
CA VAL A 407 -4.37 11.10 -13.99
C VAL A 407 -5.63 10.30 -13.63
N GLN A 408 -6.75 10.54 -14.33
CA GLN A 408 -7.98 9.79 -14.08
C GLN A 408 -7.87 8.34 -14.57
N GLU A 409 -7.33 8.10 -15.75
CA GLU A 409 -7.07 6.73 -16.25
C GLU A 409 -6.10 5.97 -15.35
N LEU A 410 -5.04 6.64 -14.85
CA LEU A 410 -4.12 6.06 -13.88
C LEU A 410 -4.82 5.68 -12.58
N LYS A 411 -5.71 6.53 -12.05
CA LYS A 411 -6.49 6.22 -10.84
C LYS A 411 -7.45 5.06 -11.06
N ASP A 412 -8.07 4.99 -12.22
CA ASP A 412 -9.05 3.96 -12.56
C ASP A 412 -8.41 2.59 -12.82
N ASN A 413 -7.18 2.56 -13.35
CA ASN A 413 -6.48 1.34 -13.77
C ASN A 413 -5.06 1.27 -13.21
N ARG A 414 -4.83 1.82 -11.99
CA ARG A 414 -3.49 2.04 -11.42
C ARG A 414 -2.61 0.78 -11.40
N ARG A 415 -3.18 -0.36 -11.06
CA ARG A 415 -2.49 -1.64 -10.97
C ARG A 415 -1.98 -2.11 -12.34
N GLU A 416 -2.87 -2.13 -13.32
CA GLU A 416 -2.54 -2.60 -14.68
C GLU A 416 -1.56 -1.66 -15.38
N LEU A 417 -1.80 -0.34 -15.28
CA LEU A 417 -0.95 0.65 -15.94
C LEU A 417 0.45 0.73 -15.29
N LEU A 418 0.52 0.57 -13.97
CA LEU A 418 1.81 0.46 -13.27
C LEU A 418 2.57 -0.78 -13.74
N ARG A 419 1.93 -1.96 -13.81
CA ARG A 419 2.54 -3.20 -14.30
C ARG A 419 3.07 -3.03 -15.72
N LYS A 420 2.25 -2.54 -16.66
CA LYS A 420 2.65 -2.30 -18.06
C LYS A 420 3.85 -1.36 -18.17
N TYR A 421 3.85 -0.27 -17.39
CA TYR A 421 4.96 0.67 -17.41
C TYR A 421 6.23 0.05 -16.84
N THR A 422 6.15 -0.64 -15.71
CA THR A 422 7.27 -1.32 -15.07
C THR A 422 7.92 -2.36 -15.99
N GLU A 423 7.11 -3.16 -16.69
CA GLU A 423 7.57 -4.12 -17.71
C GLU A 423 8.24 -3.40 -18.90
N LYS A 424 7.67 -2.28 -19.35
CA LYS A 424 8.21 -1.48 -20.45
C LYS A 424 9.59 -0.92 -20.10
N VAL A 425 9.74 -0.30 -18.93
CA VAL A 425 11.01 0.36 -18.55
C VAL A 425 12.01 -0.58 -17.91
N HIS A 426 11.59 -1.77 -17.48
CA HIS A 426 12.40 -2.75 -16.75
C HIS A 426 13.07 -2.15 -15.50
N ALA A 427 12.33 -1.36 -14.74
CA ALA A 427 12.77 -0.70 -13.51
C ALA A 427 11.72 -0.86 -12.40
N VAL A 428 12.14 -0.77 -11.14
CA VAL A 428 11.22 -0.69 -10.01
C VAL A 428 10.47 0.65 -10.07
N CYS A 429 9.15 0.63 -9.95
CA CYS A 429 8.34 1.82 -9.97
C CYS A 429 7.54 1.99 -8.68
N VAL A 430 7.75 3.11 -7.99
CA VAL A 430 7.05 3.54 -6.78
C VAL A 430 6.00 4.58 -7.18
N LEU A 431 4.77 4.16 -7.43
CA LEU A 431 3.67 5.06 -7.75
C LEU A 431 3.13 5.70 -6.48
N LYS A 432 3.60 6.93 -6.21
CA LYS A 432 3.27 7.69 -5.00
C LYS A 432 1.81 8.16 -5.03
N ASP A 433 1.04 7.75 -4.02
CA ASP A 433 -0.31 8.21 -3.72
C ASP A 433 -0.56 8.03 -2.22
N SER A 434 -1.76 8.35 -1.75
CA SER A 434 -2.23 8.08 -0.38
C SER A 434 -2.10 6.60 0.04
N ARG A 435 -2.12 5.70 -0.94
CA ARG A 435 -1.72 4.28 -0.84
C ARG A 435 -0.74 4.01 -1.96
N THR A 436 0.54 4.11 -1.66
CA THR A 436 1.62 3.93 -2.62
C THR A 436 1.70 2.49 -3.08
N LEU A 437 1.80 2.29 -4.39
CA LEU A 437 2.06 0.99 -5.01
C LEU A 437 3.52 0.90 -5.42
N VAL A 438 4.16 -0.23 -5.13
CA VAL A 438 5.52 -0.55 -5.58
C VAL A 438 5.47 -1.79 -6.45
N LYS A 439 6.03 -1.72 -7.64
CA LYS A 439 6.12 -2.85 -8.58
C LYS A 439 7.52 -2.95 -9.15
N ALA A 440 8.11 -4.12 -9.04
CA ALA A 440 9.34 -4.48 -9.73
C ALA A 440 9.02 -5.27 -11.02
N PRO A 441 9.89 -5.28 -12.05
CA PRO A 441 9.62 -5.98 -13.31
C PRO A 441 9.22 -7.45 -13.13
N GLU A 442 9.99 -8.18 -12.35
CA GLU A 442 9.76 -9.61 -12.06
C GLU A 442 9.28 -9.83 -10.61
N GLY A 443 9.03 -8.75 -9.86
CA GLY A 443 8.63 -8.80 -8.46
C GLY A 443 7.11 -8.78 -8.27
N ARG A 444 6.70 -8.95 -7.02
CA ARG A 444 5.29 -8.82 -6.61
C ARG A 444 4.85 -7.37 -6.65
N LEU A 445 3.55 -7.16 -6.80
CA LEU A 445 2.93 -5.86 -6.55
C LEU A 445 2.80 -5.66 -5.04
N MET A 446 3.33 -4.54 -4.53
CA MET A 446 3.24 -4.18 -3.12
C MET A 446 2.34 -2.96 -2.94
N ILE A 447 1.54 -2.95 -1.87
CA ILE A 447 0.76 -1.79 -1.45
C ILE A 447 1.21 -1.33 -0.07
N ASN A 448 1.49 -0.05 0.07
CA ASN A 448 1.82 0.53 1.36
C ASN A 448 0.56 0.99 2.10
N THR A 449 0.47 0.61 3.37
CA THR A 449 -0.66 0.96 4.26
C THR A 449 -0.30 2.01 5.30
N THR A 450 0.98 2.35 5.48
CA THR A 450 1.46 3.39 6.39
C THR A 450 1.38 4.78 5.77
N GLY A 451 1.43 5.80 6.60
CA GLY A 451 1.37 7.20 6.18
C GLY A 451 -0.02 7.81 6.24
N ASN A 452 -0.04 9.12 6.25
CA ASN A 452 -1.27 9.90 6.45
C ASN A 452 -1.21 11.26 5.75
N ALA A 453 -2.34 11.99 5.76
CA ALA A 453 -2.49 13.27 5.07
C ALA A 453 -1.58 14.40 5.58
N ALA A 454 -1.03 14.31 6.80
CA ALA A 454 -0.08 15.30 7.31
C ALA A 454 1.23 15.35 6.50
N MET A 455 1.55 14.25 5.78
CA MET A 455 2.72 14.13 4.91
C MET A 455 2.57 14.87 3.57
N ALA A 456 1.40 15.41 3.25
CA ALA A 456 1.15 16.14 2.00
C ALA A 456 1.78 17.54 2.02
N LYS A 457 3.11 17.59 2.13
CA LYS A 457 3.97 18.77 2.18
C LYS A 457 5.12 18.66 1.19
N ALA A 458 5.60 19.80 0.71
CA ALA A 458 6.81 19.85 -0.11
C ALA A 458 8.02 19.25 0.63
N GLY A 459 8.87 18.55 -0.10
CA GLY A 459 10.06 17.89 0.44
C GLY A 459 9.84 16.46 0.95
N SER A 460 8.58 16.01 1.13
CA SER A 460 8.29 14.64 1.58
C SER A 460 8.78 13.59 0.56
N GLY A 461 8.67 13.86 -0.74
CA GLY A 461 9.22 13.00 -1.81
C GLY A 461 10.75 12.94 -1.79
N ASP A 462 11.42 14.09 -1.56
CA ASP A 462 12.88 14.14 -1.46
C ASP A 462 13.40 13.26 -0.32
N VAL A 463 12.70 13.26 0.82
CA VAL A 463 13.00 12.37 1.96
C VAL A 463 12.84 10.89 1.53
N LEU A 464 11.76 10.54 0.85
CA LEU A 464 11.55 9.16 0.38
C LEU A 464 12.65 8.70 -0.59
N ALA A 465 12.99 9.52 -1.58
CA ALA A 465 14.05 9.21 -2.54
C ALA A 465 15.39 8.98 -1.83
N GLY A 466 15.72 9.82 -0.85
CA GLY A 466 16.91 9.66 -0.02
C GLY A 466 16.89 8.39 0.84
N MET A 467 15.74 8.05 1.44
CA MET A 467 15.58 6.81 2.23
C MET A 467 15.81 5.56 1.38
N ILE A 468 15.20 5.48 0.21
CA ILE A 468 15.39 4.36 -0.71
C ILE A 468 16.85 4.25 -1.11
N THR A 469 17.48 5.39 -1.46
CA THR A 469 18.89 5.42 -1.86
C THR A 469 19.82 4.96 -0.74
N GLY A 470 19.57 5.39 0.50
CA GLY A 470 20.36 4.99 1.67
C GLY A 470 20.23 3.50 2.03
N LEU A 471 19.06 2.91 1.78
CA LEU A 471 18.84 1.46 1.92
C LEU A 471 19.58 0.69 0.82
N MET A 472 19.50 1.15 -0.44
CA MET A 472 20.24 0.55 -1.55
C MET A 472 21.76 0.61 -1.36
N ALA A 473 22.27 1.69 -0.74
CA ALA A 473 23.69 1.84 -0.44
C ALA A 473 24.23 0.73 0.48
N GLN A 474 23.38 0.17 1.33
CA GLN A 474 23.70 -0.96 2.20
C GLN A 474 23.54 -2.31 1.50
N HIS A 475 23.63 -2.33 0.15
CA HIS A 475 23.54 -3.52 -0.71
C HIS A 475 22.16 -4.19 -0.72
N MET A 476 21.12 -3.46 -0.29
CA MET A 476 19.74 -3.93 -0.44
C MET A 476 19.35 -3.88 -1.92
N ARG A 477 18.62 -4.89 -2.38
CA ARG A 477 18.08 -4.90 -3.74
C ARG A 477 17.14 -3.72 -3.97
N PRO A 478 17.10 -3.16 -5.20
CA PRO A 478 16.25 -2.00 -5.50
C PRO A 478 14.77 -2.20 -5.15
N ASP A 479 14.22 -3.40 -5.38
CA ASP A 479 12.83 -3.73 -5.06
C ASP A 479 12.57 -3.77 -3.55
N ASP A 480 13.43 -4.43 -2.78
CA ASP A 480 13.31 -4.52 -1.32
C ASP A 480 13.52 -3.14 -0.67
N ALA A 481 14.50 -2.36 -1.15
CA ALA A 481 14.75 -0.99 -0.69
C ALA A 481 13.58 -0.03 -0.97
N ALA A 482 12.95 -0.16 -2.13
CA ALA A 482 11.77 0.63 -2.48
C ALA A 482 10.58 0.30 -1.56
N VAL A 483 10.31 -0.99 -1.33
CA VAL A 483 9.22 -1.45 -0.46
C VAL A 483 9.45 -1.01 0.99
N LEU A 484 10.63 -1.28 1.54
CA LEU A 484 10.99 -0.91 2.90
C LEU A 484 11.03 0.61 3.07
N GLY A 485 11.62 1.34 2.12
CA GLY A 485 11.72 2.80 2.15
C GLY A 485 10.35 3.47 2.16
N VAL A 486 9.41 3.00 1.34
CA VAL A 486 8.02 3.51 1.33
C VAL A 486 7.31 3.22 2.66
N TYR A 487 7.49 2.03 3.22
CA TYR A 487 6.90 1.67 4.51
C TYR A 487 7.45 2.54 5.64
N LEU A 488 8.76 2.64 5.78
CA LEU A 488 9.43 3.46 6.80
C LEU A 488 9.05 4.94 6.68
N HIS A 489 9.02 5.47 5.46
CA HIS A 489 8.61 6.85 5.20
C HIS A 489 7.19 7.13 5.70
N GLY A 490 6.24 6.23 5.40
CA GLY A 490 4.87 6.33 5.91
C GLY A 490 4.80 6.23 7.42
N LEU A 491 5.51 5.28 8.03
CA LEU A 491 5.54 5.09 9.48
C LEU A 491 6.14 6.30 10.21
N CYS A 492 7.19 6.93 9.64
CA CYS A 492 7.71 8.22 10.14
C CYS A 492 6.62 9.30 10.11
N GLY A 493 5.80 9.34 9.06
CA GLY A 493 4.67 10.25 8.95
C GLY A 493 3.59 9.99 10.01
N ASP A 494 3.33 8.73 10.34
CA ASP A 494 2.38 8.35 11.38
C ASP A 494 2.88 8.76 12.77
N HIS A 495 4.16 8.55 13.06
CA HIS A 495 4.79 9.02 14.30
C HIS A 495 4.78 10.56 14.38
N ALA A 496 5.15 11.25 13.30
CA ALA A 496 5.14 12.72 13.27
C ALA A 496 3.74 13.29 13.50
N ARG A 497 2.71 12.72 12.87
CA ARG A 497 1.32 13.13 13.10
C ARG A 497 0.87 12.91 14.53
N LYS A 498 1.25 11.79 15.13
CA LYS A 498 0.91 11.48 16.54
C LYS A 498 1.53 12.49 17.50
N GLU A 499 2.72 12.99 17.21
CA GLU A 499 3.44 13.94 18.05
C GLU A 499 3.04 15.41 17.77
N LEU A 500 2.90 15.80 16.51
CA LEU A 500 2.76 17.20 16.07
C LEU A 500 1.35 17.55 15.56
N GLY A 501 0.45 16.56 15.45
CA GLY A 501 -0.88 16.75 14.84
C GLY A 501 -0.83 16.80 13.31
N SER A 502 -1.99 17.03 12.68
CA SER A 502 -2.13 16.90 11.23
C SER A 502 -1.64 18.10 10.42
N TYR A 503 -1.51 19.28 11.04
CA TYR A 503 -1.19 20.53 10.33
C TYR A 503 0.30 20.88 10.32
N SER A 504 1.04 20.49 11.36
CA SER A 504 2.38 21.03 11.66
C SER A 504 3.52 20.14 11.20
N VAL A 505 3.24 18.98 10.61
CA VAL A 505 4.28 18.07 10.11
C VAL A 505 4.94 18.64 8.86
N LEU A 506 6.26 18.74 8.88
CA LEU A 506 7.12 19.13 7.75
C LEU A 506 7.99 17.94 7.33
N ALA A 507 8.60 18.00 6.14
CA ALA A 507 9.51 16.97 5.66
C ALA A 507 10.72 16.74 6.61
N GLY A 508 11.22 17.80 7.24
CA GLY A 508 12.28 17.71 8.27
C GLY A 508 11.86 16.93 9.53
N ASP A 509 10.55 16.86 9.83
CA ASP A 509 10.07 16.07 10.97
C ASP A 509 10.05 14.58 10.65
N LEU A 510 9.82 14.20 9.39
CA LEU A 510 9.99 12.81 8.93
C LEU A 510 11.42 12.32 9.17
N LEU A 511 12.42 13.17 8.89
CA LEU A 511 13.82 12.87 9.18
C LEU A 511 14.10 12.70 10.68
N LYS A 512 13.49 13.52 11.54
CA LYS A 512 13.61 13.39 13.00
C LYS A 512 13.01 12.08 13.50
N MET A 513 11.85 11.67 12.92
CA MET A 513 11.18 10.42 13.30
C MET A 513 11.93 9.18 12.81
N LEU A 514 12.74 9.27 11.75
CA LEU A 514 13.37 8.10 11.13
C LEU A 514 14.26 7.33 12.10
N GLY A 515 15.15 8.02 12.83
CA GLY A 515 16.02 7.38 13.82
C GLY A 515 15.24 6.68 14.94
N ARG A 516 14.15 7.30 15.40
CA ARG A 516 13.27 6.70 16.41
C ARG A 516 12.53 5.47 15.85
N THR A 517 12.01 5.59 14.63
CA THR A 517 11.29 4.50 13.95
C THR A 517 12.21 3.29 13.74
N LEU A 518 13.43 3.51 13.27
CA LEU A 518 14.42 2.44 13.08
C LEU A 518 14.76 1.76 14.42
N LYS A 519 15.00 2.54 15.47
CA LYS A 519 15.29 2.00 16.80
C LYS A 519 14.14 1.13 17.32
N GLU A 520 12.87 1.59 17.22
CA GLU A 520 11.71 0.78 17.61
C GLU A 520 11.64 -0.57 16.88
N LEU A 521 12.09 -0.60 15.62
CA LEU A 521 12.08 -1.82 14.80
C LEU A 521 13.27 -2.73 15.11
N GLU A 522 14.43 -2.18 15.44
CA GLU A 522 15.58 -2.93 15.94
C GLU A 522 15.26 -3.60 17.28
N ASP A 523 14.66 -2.85 18.21
CA ASP A 523 14.26 -3.36 19.53
C ASP A 523 13.25 -4.53 19.46
N MET A 524 12.57 -4.73 18.33
CA MET A 524 11.68 -5.89 18.11
C MET A 524 12.43 -7.18 17.75
N THR A 525 13.73 -7.12 17.42
CA THR A 525 14.56 -8.29 17.10
C THR A 525 15.33 -8.83 18.30
N GLU A 526 15.42 -8.07 19.38
CA GLU A 526 15.99 -8.49 20.66
C GLU A 526 14.94 -9.13 21.57
#